data_53abf3d5419e7744a80adf6c41dee5e9
#
_entry.id   53abf3d5419e7744a80adf6c41dee5e9
#
_cell.length_a   1.000
_cell.length_b   1.000
_cell.length_c   1.000
_cell.angle_alpha   90.00
_cell.angle_beta   90.00
_cell.angle_gamma   90.00
#
_symmetry.space_group_name_H-M   'P 1'
#
loop_
_entity.id
_entity.type
_entity.pdbx_description
1 polymer ?
#
loop_
_entity_poly.entity_id
_entity_poly.type
_entity_poly.pdbx_seq_one_letter_code
_entity_poly.pdbx_strand_id
1 'polypeptide(L)'
;MRLSVSLRTIALGVVALCLGAQTPSAPPAGQSQPTQPVGGTINEPQGLPPRASPSEYPAQAKLAAITLAAEFAGHGVPAPDGTLSTESYVVVEVAFFGPPGTRLPISFNDFSLRINNKKNATPSEAYERVGTSVKDPEWAPPEKPEKGGGGLLSGGGGGGADDTSKEPPRPPAELRRAWAQRVKKAALADGDRPLPQDGLLYFSYGGDVKNIRSLELIYAGTAGTATLHLHP
;
A
#
# COMPACT_ATOMS: atom_id res chain seq x y z
N MET A 1 42.67 35.21 32.95
CA MET A 1 42.97 35.59 34.34
C MET A 1 41.66 35.85 35.07
N ARG A 2 41.20 34.89 35.82
CA ARG A 2 40.50 34.91 37.12
C ARG A 2 39.84 33.54 37.37
N LEU A 3 40.54 32.78 38.19
CA LEU A 3 40.02 31.63 38.90
C LEU A 3 38.97 32.07 39.94
N SER A 4 37.94 31.29 40.15
CA SER A 4 37.24 31.28 41.45
C SER A 4 36.89 29.86 41.81
N VAL A 5 37.51 29.42 42.85
CA VAL A 5 37.36 28.21 43.65
C VAL A 5 36.31 28.52 44.72
N SER A 6 35.43 27.59 45.01
CA SER A 6 34.74 27.43 46.31
C SER A 6 33.74 26.29 46.18
N LEU A 7 33.47 25.47 47.11
CA LEU A 7 33.91 25.08 48.44
C LEU A 7 33.04 23.86 48.81
N ARG A 8 33.66 22.84 49.32
CA ARG A 8 33.07 21.59 49.83
C ARG A 8 32.23 21.85 51.08
N THR A 9 31.06 21.21 51.13
CA THR A 9 30.44 21.01 52.44
C THR A 9 30.03 19.54 52.57
N ILE A 10 30.70 18.83 53.47
CA ILE A 10 30.39 17.51 53.98
C ILE A 10 29.37 17.70 55.09
N ALA A 11 28.26 16.99 55.04
CA ALA A 11 27.41 16.82 56.20
C ALA A 11 27.12 15.31 56.37
N LEU A 12 27.62 14.84 57.49
CA LEU A 12 27.46 13.52 58.08
C LEU A 12 26.10 13.44 58.79
N GLY A 13 25.51 12.23 58.76
CA GLY A 13 24.70 11.77 59.91
C GLY A 13 23.23 11.55 59.62
N VAL A 14 22.81 10.41 59.69
CA VAL A 14 21.91 9.75 60.66
C VAL A 14 21.27 8.50 60.01
N VAL A 15 21.65 7.37 60.51
CA VAL A 15 21.01 6.08 60.32
C VAL A 15 19.72 6.06 61.14
N ALA A 16 18.60 5.91 60.50
CA ALA A 16 17.33 5.57 61.13
C ALA A 16 16.86 4.24 60.54
N LEU A 17 16.99 3.17 61.33
CA LEU A 17 16.29 1.91 61.14
C LEU A 17 14.79 2.17 61.33
N CYS A 18 13.99 1.97 60.31
CA CYS A 18 12.55 1.73 60.46
C CYS A 18 12.21 0.36 59.89
N LEU A 19 11.79 -0.53 60.79
CA LEU A 19 11.16 -1.80 60.47
C LEU A 19 9.83 -1.61 59.72
N GLY A 20 9.65 -2.37 58.69
CA GLY A 20 8.44 -3.14 58.38
C GLY A 20 7.18 -2.42 58.08
N ALA A 21 6.85 -2.42 56.80
CA ALA A 21 5.51 -2.74 56.34
C ALA A 21 5.62 -3.19 54.87
N GLN A 22 5.45 -4.47 54.61
CA GLN A 22 5.27 -4.98 53.27
C GLN A 22 3.89 -4.57 52.81
N THR A 23 3.79 -3.52 51.97
CA THR A 23 2.62 -3.23 51.18
C THR A 23 2.57 -4.22 50.03
N PRO A 24 1.42 -4.83 49.70
CA PRO A 24 1.29 -5.71 48.57
C PRO A 24 1.58 -4.92 47.26
N SER A 25 2.53 -5.45 46.48
CA SER A 25 2.87 -4.93 45.15
C SER A 25 1.59 -4.86 44.27
N ALA A 26 1.24 -3.68 43.89
CA ALA A 26 0.27 -3.47 42.79
C ALA A 26 0.82 -4.19 41.53
N PRO A 27 -0.04 -4.84 40.74
CA PRO A 27 0.35 -5.44 39.47
C PRO A 27 0.89 -4.37 38.53
N PRO A 28 1.92 -4.68 37.71
CA PRO A 28 2.48 -3.72 36.79
C PRO A 28 1.38 -3.19 35.87
N ALA A 29 1.30 -1.88 35.78
CA ALA A 29 0.40 -1.18 34.85
C ALA A 29 0.60 -1.78 33.45
N GLY A 30 -0.46 -2.34 32.91
CA GLY A 30 -0.48 -2.95 31.60
C GLY A 30 0.10 -2.00 30.57
N GLN A 31 1.07 -2.51 29.82
CA GLN A 31 1.52 -1.87 28.58
C GLN A 31 0.28 -1.62 27.73
N SER A 32 -0.06 -0.35 27.54
CA SER A 32 -1.08 0.05 26.59
C SER A 32 -0.59 -0.38 25.21
N GLN A 33 -1.06 -1.54 24.75
CA GLN A 33 -0.96 -1.89 23.34
C GLN A 33 -1.56 -0.72 22.56
N PRO A 34 -0.92 -0.25 21.48
CA PRO A 34 -1.55 0.73 20.60
C PRO A 34 -2.86 0.13 20.12
N THR A 35 -3.96 0.76 20.51
CA THR A 35 -5.31 0.39 20.08
C THR A 35 -5.33 0.55 18.57
N GLN A 36 -5.34 -0.56 17.84
CA GLN A 36 -5.63 -0.54 16.41
C GLN A 36 -7.01 0.10 16.25
N PRO A 37 -7.21 1.04 15.34
CA PRO A 37 -8.52 1.60 15.08
C PRO A 37 -9.45 0.50 14.56
N VAL A 38 -10.31 0.01 15.43
CA VAL A 38 -11.41 -0.90 15.07
C VAL A 38 -12.46 -0.06 14.39
N GLY A 39 -12.64 -0.21 13.09
CA GLY A 39 -13.77 0.44 12.44
C GLY A 39 -13.68 0.67 10.93
N GLY A 40 -13.12 -0.27 10.17
CA GLY A 40 -13.43 -0.33 8.73
C GLY A 40 -14.42 -1.48 8.50
N THR A 41 -15.51 -1.24 7.83
CA THR A 41 -16.34 -2.33 7.32
C THR A 41 -15.47 -3.19 6.41
N ILE A 42 -15.56 -4.52 6.53
CA ILE A 42 -14.75 -5.51 5.80
C ILE A 42 -14.77 -5.28 4.26
N ASN A 43 -15.58 -4.36 3.80
CA ASN A 43 -15.86 -4.05 2.42
C ASN A 43 -15.26 -2.74 1.88
N GLU A 44 -14.50 -1.98 2.66
CA GLU A 44 -13.88 -0.72 2.22
C GLU A 44 -12.37 -0.89 1.98
N PRO A 45 -11.76 -0.08 1.09
CA PRO A 45 -10.31 0.05 1.02
C PRO A 45 -9.72 0.38 2.39
N GLN A 46 -8.65 -0.29 2.76
CA GLN A 46 -7.97 -0.08 4.05
C GLN A 46 -6.69 0.74 3.91
N GLY A 47 -6.13 0.74 2.69
CA GLY A 47 -4.81 1.28 2.43
C GLY A 47 -3.69 0.30 2.82
N LEU A 48 -2.48 0.78 2.68
CA LEU A 48 -1.28 0.09 3.16
C LEU A 48 -0.91 0.61 4.57
N PRO A 49 -0.15 -0.17 5.35
CA PRO A 49 0.45 0.37 6.56
C PRO A 49 1.47 1.46 6.17
N PRO A 50 1.29 2.70 6.64
CA PRO A 50 2.19 3.80 6.28
C PRO A 50 3.60 3.52 6.83
N ARG A 51 4.63 3.96 6.09
CA ARG A 51 6.02 3.92 6.55
C ARG A 51 6.18 4.84 7.77
N ALA A 52 7.28 4.71 8.50
CA ALA A 52 7.49 5.44 9.74
C ALA A 52 7.56 6.95 9.55
N SER A 53 8.02 7.41 8.38
CA SER A 53 8.13 8.85 8.09
C SER A 53 7.99 9.15 6.59
N PRO A 54 7.63 10.41 6.24
CA PRO A 54 7.59 10.82 4.83
C PRO A 54 8.94 10.70 4.13
N SER A 55 10.07 10.80 4.85
CA SER A 55 11.42 10.73 4.28
C SER A 55 11.80 9.35 3.72
N GLU A 56 11.01 8.34 4.00
CA GLU A 56 11.19 6.99 3.44
C GLU A 56 10.61 6.83 2.03
N TYR A 57 9.90 7.86 1.55
CA TYR A 57 9.39 7.90 0.18
C TYR A 57 10.30 8.75 -0.71
N PRO A 58 10.52 8.36 -1.98
CA PRO A 58 11.40 9.09 -2.90
C PRO A 58 10.92 10.50 -3.23
N ALA A 59 9.61 10.75 -3.25
CA ALA A 59 9.03 12.04 -3.55
C ALA A 59 8.14 12.54 -2.42
N GLN A 60 8.22 13.84 -2.13
CA GLN A 60 7.47 14.47 -1.06
C GLN A 60 7.06 15.89 -1.42
N ALA A 61 5.91 16.33 -0.93
CA ALA A 61 5.46 17.72 -1.01
C ALA A 61 4.80 18.16 0.30
N LYS A 62 5.11 19.36 0.75
CA LYS A 62 4.48 19.95 1.92
C LYS A 62 3.21 20.71 1.53
N LEU A 63 2.11 20.38 2.19
CA LEU A 63 0.78 20.97 2.02
C LEU A 63 0.34 21.57 3.35
N ALA A 64 0.74 22.81 3.62
CA ALA A 64 0.54 23.46 4.92
C ALA A 64 1.08 22.61 6.11
N ALA A 65 0.20 22.05 6.93
CA ALA A 65 0.56 21.19 8.07
C ALA A 65 0.71 19.70 7.71
N ILE A 66 0.38 19.31 6.47
CA ILE A 66 0.38 17.93 6.00
C ILE A 66 1.55 17.73 5.02
N THR A 67 2.13 16.54 5.01
CA THR A 67 3.10 16.13 3.99
C THR A 67 2.48 15.00 3.16
N LEU A 68 2.42 15.20 1.84
CA LEU A 68 2.12 14.17 0.87
C LEU A 68 3.44 13.55 0.44
N ALA A 69 3.53 12.24 0.49
CA ALA A 69 4.68 11.46 0.04
C ALA A 69 4.24 10.44 -1.03
N ALA A 70 5.11 10.07 -1.95
CA ALA A 70 4.76 9.14 -3.01
C ALA A 70 5.96 8.35 -3.55
N GLU A 71 5.65 7.16 -4.07
CA GLU A 71 6.60 6.28 -4.76
C GLU A 71 5.92 5.61 -5.96
N PHE A 72 6.66 5.49 -7.05
CA PHE A 72 6.20 4.79 -8.25
C PHE A 72 6.46 3.29 -8.15
N ALA A 73 5.43 2.48 -8.23
CA ALA A 73 5.51 1.01 -8.12
C ALA A 73 5.44 0.27 -9.47
N GLY A 74 5.53 1.00 -10.59
CA GLY A 74 5.44 0.41 -11.93
C GLY A 74 4.07 -0.20 -12.21
N HIS A 75 4.03 -1.45 -12.65
CA HIS A 75 2.81 -2.23 -12.83
C HIS A 75 2.50 -3.13 -11.61
N GLY A 76 3.29 -3.04 -10.54
CA GLY A 76 3.19 -3.92 -9.39
C GLY A 76 2.16 -3.45 -8.37
N VAL A 77 1.32 -4.36 -7.89
CA VAL A 77 0.49 -4.18 -6.71
C VAL A 77 1.14 -4.97 -5.58
N PRO A 78 1.80 -4.33 -4.61
CA PRO A 78 2.40 -5.02 -3.48
C PRO A 78 1.34 -5.80 -2.70
N ALA A 79 1.68 -7.00 -2.27
CA ALA A 79 0.85 -7.81 -1.42
C ALA A 79 1.73 -8.64 -0.47
N PRO A 80 1.23 -9.08 0.70
CA PRO A 80 2.02 -9.84 1.67
C PRO A 80 2.64 -11.12 1.11
N ASP A 81 1.96 -11.75 0.14
CA ASP A 81 2.34 -13.05 -0.43
C ASP A 81 2.97 -12.92 -1.83
N GLY A 82 3.46 -11.74 -2.19
CA GLY A 82 4.03 -11.46 -3.50
C GLY A 82 3.43 -10.25 -4.18
N THR A 83 3.87 -9.96 -5.40
CA THR A 83 3.42 -8.79 -6.16
C THR A 83 2.48 -9.24 -7.28
N LEU A 84 1.25 -8.73 -7.28
CA LEU A 84 0.37 -8.86 -8.43
C LEU A 84 0.79 -7.86 -9.51
N SER A 85 0.52 -8.16 -10.78
CA SER A 85 0.83 -7.28 -11.91
C SER A 85 -0.44 -6.77 -12.59
N THR A 86 -0.41 -5.50 -12.99
CA THR A 86 -1.44 -4.89 -13.84
C THR A 86 -0.83 -4.55 -15.18
N GLU A 87 -1.32 -5.11 -16.28
CA GLU A 87 -0.79 -4.79 -17.62
C GLU A 87 -1.32 -3.46 -18.18
N SER A 88 -2.47 -3.01 -17.68
CA SER A 88 -3.19 -1.85 -18.19
C SER A 88 -3.10 -0.61 -17.32
N TYR A 89 -2.46 -0.72 -16.16
CA TYR A 89 -2.35 0.37 -15.20
C TYR A 89 -0.92 0.47 -14.66
N VAL A 90 -0.52 1.69 -14.34
CA VAL A 90 0.63 1.94 -13.46
C VAL A 90 0.14 2.29 -12.07
N VAL A 91 0.94 1.97 -11.09
CA VAL A 91 0.62 2.06 -9.67
C VAL A 91 1.53 3.08 -9.00
N VAL A 92 0.96 3.92 -8.17
CA VAL A 92 1.67 4.88 -7.33
C VAL A 92 1.23 4.68 -5.89
N GLU A 93 2.16 4.39 -5.01
CA GLU A 93 1.95 4.42 -3.57
C GLU A 93 1.95 5.87 -3.10
N VAL A 94 0.96 6.26 -2.31
CA VAL A 94 0.87 7.61 -1.74
C VAL A 94 0.57 7.54 -0.25
N ALA A 95 1.19 8.44 0.50
CA ALA A 95 0.97 8.55 1.93
C ALA A 95 0.78 10.00 2.36
N PHE A 96 -0.17 10.22 3.25
CA PHE A 96 -0.39 11.49 3.91
C PHE A 96 0.09 11.43 5.35
N PHE A 97 0.91 12.37 5.74
CA PHE A 97 1.41 12.55 7.10
C PHE A 97 0.96 13.89 7.66
N GLY A 98 0.57 13.91 8.91
CA GLY A 98 0.17 15.13 9.61
C GLY A 98 0.47 15.07 11.10
N PRO A 99 0.26 16.16 11.84
CA PRO A 99 0.34 16.17 13.29
C PRO A 99 -0.57 15.08 13.92
N PRO A 100 -0.24 14.57 15.11
CA PRO A 100 -1.06 13.61 15.81
C PRO A 100 -2.52 14.09 15.95
N GLY A 101 -3.48 13.18 15.69
CA GLY A 101 -4.91 13.49 15.76
C GLY A 101 -5.48 14.23 14.55
N THR A 102 -4.67 14.55 13.55
CA THR A 102 -5.16 15.15 12.30
C THR A 102 -6.00 14.15 11.51
N ARG A 103 -7.10 14.63 10.94
CA ARG A 103 -7.94 13.91 9.98
C ARG A 103 -7.97 14.67 8.66
N LEU A 104 -8.10 13.94 7.57
CA LEU A 104 -8.14 14.51 6.23
C LEU A 104 -9.22 13.83 5.40
N PRO A 105 -10.12 14.59 4.75
CA PRO A 105 -10.95 14.06 3.68
C PRO A 105 -10.06 13.74 2.47
N ILE A 106 -9.96 12.45 2.15
CA ILE A 106 -9.13 11.92 1.05
C ILE A 106 -10.06 11.42 -0.05
N SER A 107 -9.73 11.72 -1.30
CA SER A 107 -10.35 11.08 -2.46
C SER A 107 -9.30 10.70 -3.49
N PHE A 108 -9.42 9.48 -4.05
CA PHE A 108 -8.56 9.09 -5.17
C PHE A 108 -8.79 10.01 -6.38
N ASN A 109 -9.98 10.60 -6.55
CA ASN A 109 -10.30 11.53 -7.63
C ASN A 109 -9.49 12.84 -7.58
N ASP A 110 -8.88 13.16 -6.44
CA ASP A 110 -8.03 14.35 -6.29
C ASP A 110 -6.66 14.19 -6.96
N PHE A 111 -6.39 13.03 -7.56
CA PHE A 111 -5.10 12.71 -8.15
C PHE A 111 -5.16 12.52 -9.66
N SER A 112 -4.11 12.97 -10.32
CA SER A 112 -3.84 12.66 -11.72
C SER A 112 -2.34 12.46 -11.96
N LEU A 113 -1.99 11.65 -12.96
CA LEU A 113 -0.61 11.33 -13.30
C LEU A 113 -0.28 11.83 -14.71
N ARG A 114 0.75 12.66 -14.82
CA ARG A 114 1.29 13.07 -16.11
C ARG A 114 2.50 12.21 -16.45
N ILE A 115 2.41 11.50 -17.58
CA ILE A 115 3.44 10.57 -18.06
C ILE A 115 4.11 11.20 -19.29
N ASN A 116 5.46 11.24 -19.30
CA ASN A 116 6.27 11.73 -20.41
C ASN A 116 5.88 13.15 -20.88
N ASN A 117 5.61 14.04 -19.93
CA ASN A 117 5.25 15.44 -20.19
C ASN A 117 4.05 15.63 -21.14
N LYS A 118 3.15 14.64 -21.23
CA LYS A 118 1.94 14.78 -22.03
C LYS A 118 1.11 15.97 -21.55
N LYS A 119 0.46 16.68 -22.48
CA LYS A 119 -0.37 17.86 -22.17
C LYS A 119 -1.45 17.54 -21.13
N ASN A 120 -2.12 16.41 -21.27
CA ASN A 120 -3.18 15.97 -20.36
C ASN A 120 -2.62 14.95 -19.37
N ALA A 121 -2.90 15.17 -18.09
CA ALA A 121 -2.68 14.18 -17.06
C ALA A 121 -3.82 13.15 -17.08
N THR A 122 -3.49 11.90 -16.78
CA THR A 122 -4.45 10.80 -16.66
C THR A 122 -5.03 10.81 -15.24
N PRO A 123 -6.35 10.88 -15.04
CA PRO A 123 -6.94 10.79 -13.70
C PRO A 123 -6.69 9.42 -13.11
N SER A 124 -6.75 9.32 -11.78
CA SER A 124 -6.71 8.04 -11.11
C SER A 124 -7.99 7.24 -11.38
N GLU A 125 -7.87 5.93 -11.35
CA GLU A 125 -8.96 4.98 -11.61
C GLU A 125 -9.38 4.26 -10.33
N ALA A 126 -10.67 3.95 -10.25
CA ALA A 126 -11.21 3.19 -9.15
C ALA A 126 -10.65 1.75 -9.15
N TYR A 127 -10.32 1.25 -7.97
CA TYR A 127 -9.72 -0.08 -7.77
C TYR A 127 -10.58 -1.23 -8.33
N GLU A 128 -11.88 -1.06 -8.46
CA GLU A 128 -12.79 -2.06 -9.03
C GLU A 128 -12.44 -2.38 -10.48
N ARG A 129 -12.05 -1.38 -11.26
CA ARG A 129 -11.63 -1.57 -12.65
C ARG A 129 -10.32 -2.32 -12.72
N VAL A 130 -9.39 -1.99 -11.84
CA VAL A 130 -8.07 -2.60 -11.77
C VAL A 130 -8.15 -4.06 -11.34
N GLY A 131 -8.97 -4.35 -10.33
CA GLY A 131 -9.16 -5.70 -9.78
C GLY A 131 -9.59 -6.75 -10.81
N THR A 132 -10.19 -6.34 -11.93
CA THR A 132 -10.57 -7.25 -13.02
C THR A 132 -9.43 -7.60 -13.98
N SER A 133 -8.35 -6.81 -13.98
CA SER A 133 -7.22 -6.91 -14.91
C SER A 133 -5.91 -7.40 -14.28
N VAL A 134 -5.89 -7.58 -12.96
CA VAL A 134 -4.68 -8.06 -12.27
C VAL A 134 -4.39 -9.52 -12.55
N LYS A 135 -3.11 -9.82 -12.60
CA LYS A 135 -2.56 -11.17 -12.78
C LYS A 135 -1.49 -11.42 -11.72
N ASP A 136 -1.34 -12.67 -11.35
CA ASP A 136 -0.21 -13.12 -10.57
C ASP A 136 0.87 -13.60 -11.54
N PRO A 137 2.07 -13.00 -11.57
CA PRO A 137 3.14 -13.44 -12.47
C PRO A 137 3.62 -14.87 -12.21
N GLU A 138 3.44 -15.35 -10.98
CA GLU A 138 3.85 -16.69 -10.57
C GLU A 138 2.78 -17.74 -10.83
N TRP A 139 1.55 -17.33 -11.19
CA TRP A 139 0.50 -18.27 -11.47
C TRP A 139 0.74 -19.00 -12.80
N ALA A 140 0.88 -20.30 -12.72
CA ALA A 140 0.89 -21.18 -13.87
C ALA A 140 -0.39 -22.03 -13.89
N PRO A 141 -0.99 -22.28 -15.08
CA PRO A 141 -2.10 -23.20 -15.18
C PRO A 141 -1.64 -24.61 -14.78
N PRO A 142 -2.50 -25.41 -14.10
CA PRO A 142 -2.18 -26.78 -13.80
C PRO A 142 -1.86 -27.54 -15.09
N GLU A 143 -0.80 -28.35 -15.07
CA GLU A 143 -0.41 -29.19 -16.20
C GLU A 143 -1.61 -30.07 -16.58
N LYS A 144 -1.96 -30.03 -17.86
CA LYS A 144 -2.95 -30.99 -18.37
C LYS A 144 -2.38 -32.39 -18.14
N PRO A 145 -3.13 -33.31 -17.49
CA PRO A 145 -2.69 -34.70 -17.40
C PRO A 145 -2.41 -35.17 -18.82
N GLU A 146 -1.18 -35.59 -19.08
CA GLU A 146 -0.83 -36.21 -20.34
C GLU A 146 -1.83 -37.38 -20.56
N LYS A 147 -2.60 -37.29 -21.63
CA LYS A 147 -3.43 -38.41 -22.06
C LYS A 147 -2.45 -39.55 -22.34
N GLY A 148 -2.33 -40.43 -21.36
CA GLY A 148 -1.55 -41.64 -21.50
C GLY A 148 -1.96 -42.33 -22.79
N GLY A 149 -1.00 -42.42 -23.72
CA GLY A 149 -1.18 -43.16 -24.97
C GLY A 149 -1.54 -44.60 -24.70
N GLY A 150 -2.79 -44.96 -24.99
CA GLY A 150 -3.25 -46.32 -24.89
C GLY A 150 -4.65 -46.45 -25.46
N GLY A 151 -4.77 -46.73 -26.74
CA GLY A 151 -6.06 -46.98 -27.33
C GLY A 151 -6.02 -47.02 -28.85
N LEU A 152 -5.33 -48.02 -29.42
CA LEU A 152 -5.60 -48.51 -30.78
C LEU A 152 -7.04 -49.07 -30.84
N LEU A 153 -7.73 -48.73 -31.94
CA LEU A 153 -8.97 -49.31 -32.46
C LEU A 153 -10.26 -48.58 -32.08
N SER A 154 -10.81 -47.82 -33.01
CA SER A 154 -12.08 -48.10 -33.69
C SER A 154 -12.49 -46.90 -34.54
N GLY A 155 -12.71 -47.12 -35.83
CA GLY A 155 -13.17 -46.15 -36.79
C GLY A 155 -14.62 -45.72 -36.56
N GLY A 156 -15.01 -44.61 -37.17
CA GLY A 156 -16.40 -44.22 -37.30
C GLY A 156 -16.62 -42.73 -37.17
N GLY A 157 -16.74 -42.06 -38.29
CA GLY A 157 -17.35 -40.85 -38.69
C GLY A 157 -18.06 -39.95 -37.69
N GLY A 158 -17.80 -38.68 -37.79
CA GLY A 158 -18.60 -37.63 -37.14
C GLY A 158 -17.79 -36.34 -37.05
N GLY A 159 -18.01 -35.44 -38.01
CA GLY A 159 -17.43 -34.08 -37.99
C GLY A 159 -17.88 -33.34 -36.74
N GLY A 160 -16.99 -33.17 -35.80
CA GLY A 160 -17.06 -32.21 -34.73
C GLY A 160 -15.91 -31.24 -34.93
N ALA A 161 -16.21 -30.03 -35.29
CA ALA A 161 -15.25 -28.92 -35.30
C ALA A 161 -14.65 -28.83 -33.90
N ASP A 162 -13.45 -29.33 -33.76
CA ASP A 162 -12.62 -29.14 -32.57
C ASP A 162 -12.14 -27.71 -32.56
N ASP A 163 -13.04 -26.83 -32.11
CA ASP A 163 -12.73 -25.42 -31.86
C ASP A 163 -11.81 -25.37 -30.62
N THR A 164 -10.58 -25.83 -30.87
CA THR A 164 -9.48 -25.58 -29.92
C THR A 164 -9.12 -24.12 -30.00
N SER A 165 -9.99 -23.27 -29.46
CA SER A 165 -9.64 -21.88 -29.16
C SER A 165 -8.36 -21.89 -28.31
N LYS A 166 -7.28 -21.42 -28.93
CA LYS A 166 -5.95 -21.27 -28.29
C LYS A 166 -5.94 -20.18 -27.22
N GLU A 167 -7.06 -19.98 -26.55
CA GLU A 167 -7.13 -19.02 -25.46
C GLU A 167 -6.36 -19.60 -24.27
N PRO A 168 -5.37 -18.87 -23.73
CA PRO A 168 -4.61 -19.34 -22.58
C PRO A 168 -5.57 -19.65 -21.41
N PRO A 169 -5.33 -20.73 -20.65
CA PRO A 169 -6.19 -21.10 -19.54
C PRO A 169 -6.33 -19.94 -18.57
N ARG A 170 -7.57 -19.61 -18.25
CA ARG A 170 -7.89 -18.53 -17.33
C ARG A 170 -7.77 -19.01 -15.87
N PRO A 171 -7.27 -18.17 -14.96
CA PRO A 171 -7.26 -18.48 -13.54
C PRO A 171 -8.67 -18.76 -13.00
N PRO A 172 -8.81 -19.69 -12.04
CA PRO A 172 -10.08 -19.97 -11.37
C PRO A 172 -10.76 -18.68 -10.85
N ALA A 173 -12.09 -18.66 -10.87
CA ALA A 173 -12.85 -17.49 -10.46
C ALA A 173 -12.56 -17.05 -9.01
N GLU A 174 -12.33 -18.03 -8.13
CA GLU A 174 -11.97 -17.78 -6.73
C GLU A 174 -10.63 -17.07 -6.60
N LEU A 175 -9.64 -17.51 -7.36
CA LEU A 175 -8.32 -16.87 -7.36
C LEU A 175 -8.38 -15.45 -7.88
N ARG A 176 -9.12 -15.21 -8.96
CA ARG A 176 -9.35 -13.85 -9.48
C ARG A 176 -10.07 -12.95 -8.47
N ARG A 177 -11.03 -13.49 -7.71
CA ARG A 177 -11.68 -12.75 -6.61
C ARG A 177 -10.70 -12.44 -5.49
N ALA A 178 -9.83 -13.38 -5.12
CA ALA A 178 -8.80 -13.14 -4.12
C ALA A 178 -7.84 -12.02 -4.55
N TRP A 179 -7.40 -11.98 -5.80
CA TRP A 179 -6.58 -10.91 -6.34
C TRP A 179 -7.30 -9.55 -6.33
N ALA A 180 -8.56 -9.51 -6.76
CA ALA A 180 -9.36 -8.29 -6.71
C ALA A 180 -9.52 -7.76 -5.27
N GLN A 181 -9.67 -8.64 -4.28
CA GLN A 181 -9.72 -8.24 -2.86
C GLN A 181 -8.38 -7.68 -2.37
N ARG A 182 -7.24 -8.20 -2.84
CA ARG A 182 -5.92 -7.64 -2.51
C ARG A 182 -5.77 -6.22 -3.07
N VAL A 183 -6.13 -6.00 -4.35
CA VAL A 183 -6.14 -4.67 -4.97
C VAL A 183 -7.00 -3.70 -4.18
N LYS A 184 -8.22 -4.11 -3.83
CA LYS A 184 -9.14 -3.31 -3.02
C LYS A 184 -8.55 -2.96 -1.66
N LYS A 185 -7.99 -3.94 -0.95
CA LYS A 185 -7.43 -3.74 0.38
C LYS A 185 -6.26 -2.76 0.38
N ALA A 186 -5.42 -2.80 -0.66
CA ALA A 186 -4.24 -1.93 -0.79
C ALA A 186 -4.58 -0.53 -1.35
N ALA A 187 -5.75 -0.35 -1.96
CA ALA A 187 -6.14 0.94 -2.54
C ALA A 187 -6.23 2.04 -1.48
N LEU A 188 -5.91 3.26 -1.87
CA LEU A 188 -6.06 4.44 -1.00
C LEU A 188 -7.51 4.54 -0.51
N ALA A 189 -7.67 4.63 0.79
CA ALA A 189 -9.00 4.69 1.41
C ALA A 189 -9.60 6.09 1.24
N ASP A 190 -10.78 6.15 0.64
CA ASP A 190 -11.57 7.39 0.51
C ASP A 190 -12.24 7.80 1.83
N GLY A 191 -12.64 9.07 1.89
CA GLY A 191 -13.40 9.66 2.99
C GLY A 191 -12.53 10.35 4.04
N ASP A 192 -13.13 10.68 5.17
CA ASP A 192 -12.43 11.33 6.28
C ASP A 192 -11.59 10.31 7.04
N ARG A 193 -10.26 10.41 6.94
CA ARG A 193 -9.31 9.42 7.49
C ARG A 193 -8.36 10.03 8.51
N PRO A 194 -8.02 9.31 9.58
CA PRO A 194 -6.95 9.72 10.47
C PRO A 194 -5.59 9.60 9.78
N LEU A 195 -4.68 10.51 10.07
CA LEU A 195 -3.30 10.45 9.58
C LEU A 195 -2.37 9.80 10.61
N PRO A 196 -1.32 9.06 10.16
CA PRO A 196 -0.94 8.86 8.76
C PRO A 196 -1.85 7.88 8.03
N GLN A 197 -2.04 8.08 6.73
CA GLN A 197 -2.80 7.21 5.84
C GLN A 197 -2.01 6.96 4.59
N ASP A 198 -1.93 5.69 4.16
CA ASP A 198 -1.22 5.23 2.98
C ASP A 198 -2.14 4.39 2.08
N GLY A 199 -1.83 4.30 0.80
CA GLY A 199 -2.53 3.42 -0.12
C GLY A 199 -2.10 3.60 -1.57
N LEU A 200 -2.60 2.71 -2.42
CA LEU A 200 -2.27 2.69 -3.84
C LEU A 200 -3.27 3.47 -4.67
N LEU A 201 -2.73 4.21 -5.62
CA LEU A 201 -3.46 4.85 -6.72
C LEU A 201 -3.14 4.14 -8.04
N TYR A 202 -4.11 4.08 -8.91
CA TYR A 202 -4.03 3.39 -10.19
C TYR A 202 -4.29 4.37 -11.33
N PHE A 203 -3.46 4.33 -12.38
CA PHE A 203 -3.59 5.20 -13.55
C PHE A 203 -3.53 4.38 -14.82
N SER A 204 -4.46 4.60 -15.74
CA SER A 204 -4.51 3.87 -17.01
C SER A 204 -3.25 4.11 -17.85
N TYR A 205 -2.49 3.04 -18.10
CA TYR A 205 -1.28 3.02 -18.92
C TYR A 205 -0.97 1.60 -19.38
N GLY A 206 -1.16 1.34 -20.67
CA GLY A 206 -0.89 0.02 -21.28
C GLY A 206 0.47 -0.07 -21.99
N GLY A 207 1.40 0.84 -21.69
CA GLY A 207 2.75 0.82 -22.26
C GLY A 207 3.76 0.13 -21.34
N ASP A 208 4.95 -0.19 -21.87
CA ASP A 208 6.05 -0.68 -21.05
C ASP A 208 6.59 0.44 -20.13
N VAL A 209 6.78 0.13 -18.86
CA VAL A 209 7.36 1.04 -17.85
C VAL A 209 8.72 1.58 -18.29
N LYS A 210 9.50 0.78 -19.01
CA LYS A 210 10.81 1.19 -19.56
C LYS A 210 10.73 2.37 -20.53
N ASN A 211 9.55 2.65 -21.08
CA ASN A 211 9.32 3.79 -21.96
C ASN A 211 8.89 5.06 -21.20
N ILE A 212 8.76 4.98 -19.90
CA ILE A 212 8.45 6.12 -19.04
C ILE A 212 9.76 6.84 -18.73
N ARG A 213 9.81 8.12 -19.07
CA ARG A 213 10.98 8.98 -18.85
C ARG A 213 10.76 10.05 -17.80
N SER A 214 9.51 10.42 -17.58
CA SER A 214 9.13 11.38 -16.56
C SER A 214 7.73 11.09 -16.05
N LEU A 215 7.55 11.27 -14.76
CA LEU A 215 6.27 11.11 -14.07
C LEU A 215 6.04 12.29 -13.14
N GLU A 216 4.86 12.88 -13.22
CA GLU A 216 4.41 13.92 -12.30
C GLU A 216 3.07 13.50 -11.72
N LEU A 217 3.06 13.22 -10.42
CA LEU A 217 1.83 13.02 -9.66
C LEU A 217 1.29 14.40 -9.26
N ILE A 218 0.10 14.71 -9.70
CA ILE A 218 -0.59 15.97 -9.42
C ILE A 218 -1.69 15.67 -8.42
N TYR A 219 -1.67 16.37 -7.30
CA TYR A 219 -2.71 16.35 -6.28
C TYR A 219 -3.43 17.69 -6.24
N ALA A 220 -4.76 17.66 -6.19
CA ALA A 220 -5.61 18.85 -6.07
C ALA A 220 -6.82 18.49 -5.20
N GLY A 221 -6.64 18.52 -3.89
CA GLY A 221 -7.66 18.12 -2.91
C GLY A 221 -7.76 19.07 -1.72
N THR A 222 -8.40 18.61 -0.67
CA THR A 222 -8.72 19.43 0.52
C THR A 222 -7.50 19.94 1.29
N ALA A 223 -6.36 19.26 1.21
CA ALA A 223 -5.10 19.71 1.82
C ALA A 223 -4.38 20.81 0.99
N GLY A 224 -4.84 21.08 -0.24
CA GLY A 224 -4.22 22.01 -1.17
C GLY A 224 -3.84 21.39 -2.49
N THR A 225 -2.85 21.94 -3.18
CA THR A 225 -2.34 21.45 -4.47
C THR A 225 -0.85 21.17 -4.39
N ALA A 226 -0.42 20.08 -5.02
CA ALA A 226 1.00 19.74 -5.14
C ALA A 226 1.28 18.98 -6.44
N THR A 227 2.52 19.08 -6.91
CA THR A 227 3.05 18.23 -7.98
C THR A 227 4.33 17.56 -7.47
N LEU A 228 4.35 16.23 -7.52
CA LEU A 228 5.50 15.43 -7.12
C LEU A 228 6.12 14.82 -8.37
N HIS A 229 7.44 15.00 -8.53
CA HIS A 229 8.20 14.32 -9.57
C HIS A 229 8.60 12.93 -9.07
N LEU A 230 8.10 11.89 -9.76
CA LEU A 230 8.39 10.51 -9.41
C LEU A 230 9.53 9.98 -10.31
N HIS A 231 10.29 9.04 -9.78
CA HIS A 231 11.32 8.32 -10.53
C HIS A 231 10.72 7.02 -11.09
N PRO A 232 10.71 6.84 -12.43
CA PRO A 232 10.27 5.60 -13.07
C PRO A 232 11.24 4.45 -12.89
#